data_4da43ccf22e59144d607141e5b95d4ff
#
_entry.id   4da43ccf22e59144d607141e5b95d4ff
#
_cell.length_a   1.000
_cell.length_b   1.000
_cell.length_c   1.000
_cell.angle_alpha   90.00
_cell.angle_beta   90.00
_cell.angle_gamma   90.00
#
_symmetry.space_group_name_H-M   'P 1'
#
loop_
_entity.id
_entity.type
_entity.pdbx_description
1 polymer ?
#
loop_
_entity_poly.entity_id
_entity_poly.type
_entity_poly.pdbx_seq_one_letter_code
_entity_poly.pdbx_strand_id
1 'polypeptide(L)'
;MHNNMKSNFQLDLRKNKTTRIITGAIGILLAIAGFEHGLFEALQGNKATDGLIIQAIGESMRWWKHGTEEAFTIIPNYLITGIFAMGVSIFIIIWSLFFVDKKYGRIVFLLLFILLTLVGGGIGFVPFFIVTWAYATRMNKPLNWWKKILTQKVRKPVTKIWPYTLIASAICWLILIEIAIFGYFPGQKDAEILSNICAIFLLLTMIFVNLSFISGFARDIGRHTADSE
;
A
#
# COMPACT_ATOMS: atom_id res chain seq x y z
N MET A 1 -12.48 -37.45 -12.01
CA MET A 1 -12.19 -36.18 -12.76
C MET A 1 -13.28 -35.10 -12.58
N HIS A 2 -14.57 -35.47 -12.63
CA HIS A 2 -15.71 -34.53 -12.53
C HIS A 2 -15.82 -33.79 -11.17
N ASN A 3 -15.48 -34.43 -10.04
CA ASN A 3 -15.50 -33.82 -8.70
C ASN A 3 -14.41 -32.77 -8.50
N ASN A 4 -13.21 -32.95 -9.08
CA ASN A 4 -12.13 -31.98 -8.99
C ASN A 4 -12.42 -30.72 -9.83
N MET A 5 -13.10 -30.85 -10.97
CA MET A 5 -13.51 -29.71 -11.77
C MET A 5 -14.58 -28.86 -11.08
N LYS A 6 -15.60 -29.51 -10.44
CA LYS A 6 -16.63 -28.79 -9.65
C LYS A 6 -16.01 -28.09 -8.43
N SER A 7 -15.04 -28.71 -7.74
CA SER A 7 -14.37 -28.09 -6.59
C SER A 7 -13.49 -26.91 -7.00
N ASN A 8 -12.78 -27.01 -8.12
CA ASN A 8 -11.97 -25.92 -8.66
C ASN A 8 -12.82 -24.76 -9.18
N PHE A 9 -13.96 -25.06 -9.82
CA PHE A 9 -14.94 -24.04 -10.24
C PHE A 9 -15.58 -23.33 -9.05
N GLN A 10 -15.96 -24.04 -8.00
CA GLN A 10 -16.47 -23.48 -6.76
C GLN A 10 -15.44 -22.66 -5.99
N LEU A 11 -14.15 -23.04 -6.03
CA LEU A 11 -13.04 -22.28 -5.45
C LEU A 11 -12.77 -20.97 -6.23
N ASP A 12 -12.91 -20.99 -7.54
CA ASP A 12 -12.73 -19.80 -8.39
C ASP A 12 -13.89 -18.80 -8.24
N LEU A 13 -15.12 -19.27 -8.01
CA LEU A 13 -16.29 -18.46 -7.69
C LEU A 13 -16.15 -17.72 -6.33
N ARG A 14 -15.30 -18.19 -5.41
CA ARG A 14 -15.10 -17.59 -4.10
C ARG A 14 -13.99 -16.54 -4.04
N LYS A 15 -13.26 -16.31 -5.13
CA LYS A 15 -12.18 -15.31 -5.15
C LYS A 15 -12.74 -13.90 -5.31
N ASN A 16 -12.43 -13.05 -4.35
CA ASN A 16 -12.74 -11.63 -4.40
C ASN A 16 -11.75 -10.92 -5.32
N LYS A 17 -12.01 -10.97 -6.63
CA LYS A 17 -11.08 -10.49 -7.69
C LYS A 17 -10.80 -9.00 -7.59
N THR A 18 -11.82 -8.19 -7.25
CA THR A 18 -11.66 -6.75 -7.09
C THR A 18 -10.78 -6.43 -5.88
N THR A 19 -11.01 -7.12 -4.76
CA THR A 19 -10.16 -7.01 -3.56
C THR A 19 -8.70 -7.35 -3.86
N ARG A 20 -8.45 -8.38 -4.69
CA ARG A 20 -7.10 -8.74 -5.13
C ARG A 20 -6.42 -7.61 -5.92
N ILE A 21 -7.14 -7.00 -6.87
CA ILE A 21 -6.62 -5.90 -7.69
C ILE A 21 -6.24 -4.72 -6.80
N ILE A 22 -7.12 -4.32 -5.87
CA ILE A 22 -6.88 -3.21 -4.96
C ILE A 22 -5.67 -3.50 -4.06
N THR A 23 -5.62 -4.70 -3.46
CA THR A 23 -4.47 -5.10 -2.62
C THR A 23 -3.16 -5.05 -3.39
N GLY A 24 -3.14 -5.58 -4.61
CA GLY A 24 -1.95 -5.56 -5.47
C GLY A 24 -1.52 -4.14 -5.81
N ALA A 25 -2.46 -3.29 -6.22
CA ALA A 25 -2.16 -1.90 -6.60
C ALA A 25 -1.63 -1.08 -5.41
N ILE A 26 -2.28 -1.15 -4.23
CA ILE A 26 -1.80 -0.45 -3.03
C ILE A 26 -0.45 -1.02 -2.58
N GLY A 27 -0.27 -2.35 -2.62
CA GLY A 27 1.02 -2.98 -2.30
C GLY A 27 2.17 -2.48 -3.19
N ILE A 28 1.92 -2.28 -4.48
CA ILE A 28 2.90 -1.73 -5.42
C ILE A 28 3.20 -0.26 -5.09
N LEU A 29 2.18 0.57 -4.84
CA LEU A 29 2.38 1.99 -4.49
C LEU A 29 3.24 2.15 -3.23
N LEU A 30 2.94 1.37 -2.19
CA LEU A 30 3.73 1.38 -0.95
C LEU A 30 5.16 0.87 -1.16
N ALA A 31 5.34 -0.14 -2.02
CA ALA A 31 6.66 -0.67 -2.33
C ALA A 31 7.51 0.30 -3.17
N ILE A 32 6.90 1.08 -4.07
CA ILE A 32 7.59 2.16 -4.80
C ILE A 32 8.15 3.17 -3.79
N ALA A 33 7.34 3.63 -2.84
CA ALA A 33 7.80 4.55 -1.81
C ALA A 33 8.91 3.92 -0.92
N GLY A 34 8.79 2.64 -0.55
CA GLY A 34 9.87 1.93 0.17
C GLY A 34 11.15 1.81 -0.66
N PHE A 35 11.04 1.69 -1.98
CA PHE A 35 12.20 1.71 -2.88
C PHE A 35 12.86 3.09 -2.91
N GLU A 36 12.08 4.17 -2.96
CA GLU A 36 12.58 5.55 -2.90
C GLU A 36 13.30 5.84 -1.59
N HIS A 37 12.74 5.41 -0.45
CA HIS A 37 13.43 5.48 0.84
C HIS A 37 14.78 4.79 0.79
N GLY A 38 14.84 3.55 0.36
CA GLY A 38 16.06 2.79 0.22
C GLY A 38 17.08 3.45 -0.73
N LEU A 39 16.60 4.07 -1.81
CA LEU A 39 17.47 4.80 -2.74
C LEU A 39 18.14 5.99 -2.05
N PHE A 40 17.39 6.85 -1.36
CA PHE A 40 17.94 8.00 -0.67
C PHE A 40 18.83 7.62 0.51
N GLU A 41 18.54 6.54 1.21
CA GLU A 41 19.43 5.98 2.22
C GLU A 41 20.74 5.53 1.60
N ALA A 42 20.70 4.75 0.51
CA ALA A 42 21.91 4.27 -0.17
C ALA A 42 22.78 5.42 -0.72
N LEU A 43 22.16 6.49 -1.20
CA LEU A 43 22.85 7.70 -1.68
C LEU A 43 23.60 8.44 -0.56
N GLN A 44 23.26 8.24 0.71
CA GLN A 44 24.04 8.77 1.82
C GLN A 44 25.42 8.09 1.98
N GLY A 45 25.64 6.95 1.32
CA GLY A 45 26.93 6.28 1.21
C GLY A 45 27.21 5.28 2.33
N ASN A 46 28.42 4.71 2.27
CA ASN A 46 28.87 3.69 3.23
C ASN A 46 29.31 4.33 4.55
N LYS A 47 28.36 4.74 5.37
CA LYS A 47 28.57 5.31 6.69
C LYS A 47 27.63 4.71 7.72
N ALA A 48 28.01 4.73 8.98
CA ALA A 48 27.18 4.27 10.08
C ALA A 48 25.91 5.11 10.22
N THR A 49 24.80 4.49 10.65
CA THR A 49 23.57 5.19 11.04
C THR A 49 23.71 5.74 12.47
N ASP A 50 22.99 6.83 12.77
CA ASP A 50 23.02 7.47 14.10
C ASP A 50 22.09 6.78 15.12
N GLY A 51 21.62 5.56 14.82
CA GLY A 51 20.73 4.77 15.66
C GLY A 51 19.76 3.94 14.83
N LEU A 52 18.65 3.51 15.49
CA LEU A 52 17.61 2.69 14.85
C LEU A 52 16.59 3.51 14.06
N ILE A 53 16.39 4.78 14.42
CA ILE A 53 15.58 5.75 13.69
C ILE A 53 16.53 6.62 12.90
N ILE A 54 16.35 6.62 11.60
CA ILE A 54 17.21 7.33 10.66
C ILE A 54 16.38 8.27 9.77
N GLN A 55 17.07 9.26 9.21
CA GLN A 55 16.48 10.14 8.20
C GLN A 55 16.75 9.56 6.81
N ALA A 56 15.70 9.24 6.04
CA ALA A 56 15.84 8.66 4.72
C ALA A 56 16.62 9.58 3.78
N ILE A 57 16.36 10.89 3.81
CA ILE A 57 17.10 11.90 3.05
C ILE A 57 18.01 12.66 4.01
N GLY A 58 19.32 12.55 3.83
CA GLY A 58 20.31 13.25 4.62
C GLY A 58 20.23 14.77 4.46
N GLU A 59 20.62 15.54 5.47
CA GLU A 59 20.49 17.00 5.50
C GLU A 59 21.06 17.71 4.26
N SER A 60 22.22 17.27 3.79
CA SER A 60 22.89 17.84 2.61
C SER A 60 22.17 17.54 1.28
N MET A 61 21.18 16.65 1.28
CA MET A 61 20.46 16.19 0.09
C MET A 61 19.00 16.64 0.08
N ARG A 62 18.52 17.35 1.11
CA ARG A 62 17.15 17.84 1.19
C ARG A 62 16.91 18.99 0.24
N TRP A 63 15.77 18.95 -0.43
CA TRP A 63 15.31 20.04 -1.29
C TRP A 63 14.61 21.17 -0.52
N TRP A 64 14.08 20.85 0.69
CA TRP A 64 13.40 21.81 1.54
C TRP A 64 13.53 21.43 3.02
N LYS A 65 13.09 22.30 3.93
CA LYS A 65 13.28 22.20 5.39
C LYS A 65 12.81 20.85 5.97
N HIS A 66 11.64 20.34 5.52
CA HIS A 66 11.05 19.07 5.98
C HIS A 66 11.18 17.94 4.95
N GLY A 67 12.08 18.07 3.98
CA GLY A 67 12.30 17.13 2.88
C GLY A 67 13.01 15.86 3.32
N THR A 68 12.47 15.18 4.32
CA THR A 68 12.91 13.85 4.76
C THR A 68 11.79 13.16 5.51
N GLU A 69 11.85 11.84 5.56
CA GLU A 69 10.99 11.01 6.39
C GLU A 69 11.81 10.11 7.29
N GLU A 70 11.27 9.82 8.46
CA GLU A 70 11.90 8.88 9.39
C GLU A 70 11.71 7.45 8.91
N ALA A 71 12.78 6.68 8.99
CA ALA A 71 12.78 5.26 8.74
C ALA A 71 13.37 4.51 9.95
N PHE A 72 12.89 3.29 10.16
CA PHE A 72 13.45 2.39 11.17
C PHE A 72 14.36 1.38 10.48
N THR A 73 15.56 1.18 11.01
CA THR A 73 16.48 0.14 10.52
C THR A 73 17.23 -0.56 11.66
N ILE A 74 17.36 -1.88 11.51
CA ILE A 74 18.25 -2.68 12.37
C ILE A 74 19.66 -2.82 11.77
N ILE A 75 19.90 -2.29 10.57
CA ILE A 75 21.17 -2.36 9.86
C ILE A 75 21.93 -1.05 10.10
N PRO A 76 23.05 -1.05 10.83
CA PRO A 76 23.72 0.17 11.24
C PRO A 76 24.61 0.78 10.14
N ASN A 77 24.11 0.81 8.88
CA ASN A 77 24.84 1.36 7.74
C ASN A 77 23.86 1.81 6.64
N TYR A 78 23.95 3.08 6.24
CA TYR A 78 23.03 3.70 5.27
C TYR A 78 23.05 3.02 3.90
N LEU A 79 24.22 2.71 3.34
CA LEU A 79 24.31 2.05 2.03
C LEU A 79 23.68 0.65 2.07
N ILE A 80 23.99 -0.11 3.12
CA ILE A 80 23.54 -1.50 3.25
C ILE A 80 22.02 -1.53 3.49
N THR A 81 21.50 -0.73 4.43
CA THR A 81 20.07 -0.67 4.70
C THR A 81 19.29 -0.25 3.45
N GLY A 82 19.76 0.77 2.71
CA GLY A 82 19.13 1.23 1.48
C GLY A 82 19.08 0.17 0.39
N ILE A 83 20.18 -0.59 0.18
CA ILE A 83 20.19 -1.70 -0.77
C ILE A 83 19.17 -2.79 -0.38
N PHE A 84 19.10 -3.13 0.91
CA PHE A 84 18.12 -4.09 1.40
C PHE A 84 16.68 -3.60 1.24
N ALA A 85 16.39 -2.34 1.58
CA ALA A 85 15.08 -1.73 1.40
C ALA A 85 14.63 -1.75 -0.08
N MET A 86 15.51 -1.38 -1.00
CA MET A 86 15.24 -1.48 -2.45
C MET A 86 14.96 -2.93 -2.88
N GLY A 87 15.79 -3.88 -2.44
CA GLY A 87 15.60 -5.29 -2.76
C GLY A 87 14.27 -5.84 -2.25
N VAL A 88 13.93 -5.60 -0.98
CA VAL A 88 12.65 -6.01 -0.39
C VAL A 88 11.47 -5.36 -1.11
N SER A 89 11.57 -4.08 -1.48
CA SER A 89 10.54 -3.37 -2.22
C SER A 89 10.26 -4.02 -3.59
N ILE A 90 11.28 -4.41 -4.32
CA ILE A 90 11.15 -5.17 -5.57
C ILE A 90 10.43 -6.50 -5.33
N PHE A 91 10.78 -7.23 -4.26
CA PHE A 91 10.09 -8.46 -3.91
C PHE A 91 8.61 -8.22 -3.57
N ILE A 92 8.26 -7.13 -2.87
CA ILE A 92 6.88 -6.76 -2.59
C ILE A 92 6.12 -6.48 -3.90
N ILE A 93 6.70 -5.77 -4.87
CA ILE A 93 6.08 -5.53 -6.17
C ILE A 93 5.76 -6.86 -6.88
N ILE A 94 6.75 -7.73 -6.99
CA ILE A 94 6.59 -9.06 -7.62
C ILE A 94 5.52 -9.87 -6.88
N TRP A 95 5.55 -9.87 -5.54
CA TRP A 95 4.60 -10.60 -4.71
C TRP A 95 3.17 -10.07 -4.87
N SER A 96 3.00 -8.75 -4.91
CA SER A 96 1.72 -8.06 -5.10
C SER A 96 1.09 -8.38 -6.46
N LEU A 97 1.92 -8.49 -7.51
CA LEU A 97 1.47 -8.80 -8.86
C LEU A 97 1.03 -10.27 -9.01
N PHE A 98 1.81 -11.21 -8.48
CA PHE A 98 1.67 -12.61 -8.88
C PHE A 98 1.25 -13.56 -7.75
N PHE A 99 1.49 -13.23 -6.48
CA PHE A 99 1.42 -14.20 -5.39
C PHE A 99 0.51 -13.82 -4.23
N VAL A 100 0.01 -12.59 -4.15
CA VAL A 100 -0.77 -12.10 -2.99
C VAL A 100 -2.05 -12.91 -2.73
N ASP A 101 -2.67 -13.51 -3.76
CA ASP A 101 -3.88 -14.34 -3.68
C ASP A 101 -3.60 -15.85 -3.44
N LYS A 102 -2.33 -16.27 -3.43
CA LYS A 102 -1.95 -17.68 -3.23
C LYS A 102 -2.13 -18.10 -1.76
N LYS A 103 -1.97 -19.42 -1.50
CA LYS A 103 -2.26 -20.05 -0.19
C LYS A 103 -1.66 -19.30 1.02
N TYR A 104 -0.42 -18.86 0.94
CA TYR A 104 0.28 -18.08 1.98
C TYR A 104 0.52 -16.63 1.58
N GLY A 105 -0.05 -16.20 0.45
CA GLY A 105 0.24 -14.90 -0.17
C GLY A 105 0.11 -13.72 0.77
N ARG A 106 -0.93 -13.69 1.59
CA ARG A 106 -1.22 -12.61 2.55
C ARG A 106 -0.26 -12.58 3.74
N ILE A 107 0.21 -13.76 4.18
CA ILE A 107 1.16 -13.85 5.29
C ILE A 107 2.51 -13.36 4.82
N VAL A 108 2.98 -13.85 3.66
CA VAL A 108 4.24 -13.39 3.08
C VAL A 108 4.20 -11.90 2.74
N PHE A 109 3.06 -11.40 2.22
CA PHE A 109 2.86 -9.97 1.99
C PHE A 109 3.06 -9.15 3.27
N LEU A 110 2.47 -9.57 4.40
CA LEU A 110 2.68 -8.91 5.69
C LEU A 110 4.15 -8.99 6.14
N LEU A 111 4.76 -10.17 6.06
CA LEU A 111 6.14 -10.37 6.49
C LEU A 111 7.13 -9.54 5.66
N LEU A 112 6.89 -9.39 4.36
CA LEU A 112 7.71 -8.55 3.50
C LEU A 112 7.60 -7.06 3.88
N PHE A 113 6.41 -6.56 4.24
CA PHE A 113 6.26 -5.19 4.72
C PHE A 113 6.87 -4.97 6.11
N ILE A 114 6.76 -5.96 7.02
CA ILE A 114 7.46 -5.92 8.30
C ILE A 114 8.98 -5.87 8.04
N LEU A 115 9.48 -6.73 7.16
CA LEU A 115 10.90 -6.72 6.80
C LEU A 115 11.31 -5.38 6.20
N LEU A 116 10.52 -4.81 5.28
CA LEU A 116 10.78 -3.50 4.70
C LEU A 116 10.91 -2.41 5.78
N THR A 117 9.98 -2.41 6.75
CA THR A 117 10.04 -1.47 7.87
C THR A 117 11.31 -1.65 8.71
N LEU A 118 11.78 -2.90 8.90
CA LEU A 118 12.99 -3.20 9.67
C LEU A 118 14.30 -2.84 8.96
N VAL A 119 14.26 -2.60 7.66
CA VAL A 119 15.46 -2.32 6.85
C VAL A 119 15.44 -0.94 6.19
N GLY A 120 14.70 0.02 6.74
CA GLY A 120 14.74 1.41 6.27
C GLY A 120 13.56 1.82 5.38
N GLY A 121 12.51 1.04 5.25
CA GLY A 121 11.42 1.30 4.31
C GLY A 121 10.42 2.40 4.67
N GLY A 122 10.69 3.21 5.69
CA GLY A 122 9.83 4.31 6.13
C GLY A 122 8.78 3.90 7.17
N ILE A 123 8.62 4.72 8.23
CA ILE A 123 7.65 4.49 9.31
C ILE A 123 6.24 4.93 8.88
N GLY A 124 6.13 5.96 8.06
CA GLY A 124 4.87 6.53 7.59
C GLY A 124 3.97 5.55 6.83
N PHE A 125 4.55 4.47 6.27
CA PHE A 125 3.79 3.46 5.50
C PHE A 125 3.10 2.42 6.37
N VAL A 126 3.48 2.29 7.64
CA VAL A 126 3.00 1.25 8.56
C VAL A 126 1.46 1.21 8.64
N PRO A 127 0.73 2.32 8.86
CA PRO A 127 -0.73 2.29 8.91
C PRO A 127 -1.36 1.79 7.60
N PHE A 128 -0.79 2.17 6.46
CA PHE A 128 -1.32 1.82 5.14
C PHE A 128 -1.18 0.33 4.84
N PHE A 129 -0.01 -0.27 5.11
CA PHE A 129 0.15 -1.70 4.85
C PHE A 129 -0.66 -2.56 5.82
N ILE A 130 -0.82 -2.15 7.09
CA ILE A 130 -1.67 -2.86 8.07
C ILE A 130 -3.13 -2.86 7.58
N VAL A 131 -3.66 -1.71 7.18
CA VAL A 131 -5.01 -1.58 6.63
C VAL A 131 -5.17 -2.43 5.37
N THR A 132 -4.21 -2.33 4.43
CA THR A 132 -4.21 -3.12 3.19
C THR A 132 -4.19 -4.62 3.47
N TRP A 133 -3.31 -5.06 4.38
CA TRP A 133 -3.24 -6.46 4.78
C TRP A 133 -4.53 -6.94 5.46
N ALA A 134 -5.12 -6.15 6.36
CA ALA A 134 -6.36 -6.48 7.03
C ALA A 134 -7.49 -6.76 6.02
N TYR A 135 -7.64 -5.91 5.01
CA TYR A 135 -8.58 -6.12 3.92
C TYR A 135 -8.20 -7.31 3.03
N ALA A 136 -6.91 -7.51 2.72
CA ALA A 136 -6.40 -8.64 1.96
C ALA A 136 -6.75 -9.99 2.60
N THR A 137 -6.92 -10.06 3.93
CA THR A 137 -7.37 -11.27 4.61
C THR A 137 -8.74 -11.76 4.14
N ARG A 138 -9.54 -10.91 3.51
CA ARG A 138 -10.87 -11.22 2.96
C ARG A 138 -10.84 -11.69 1.50
N MET A 139 -9.71 -11.62 0.83
CA MET A 139 -9.56 -11.92 -0.60
C MET A 139 -10.08 -13.32 -1.01
N ASN A 140 -9.86 -14.33 -0.17
CA ASN A 140 -10.28 -15.71 -0.40
C ASN A 140 -11.29 -16.20 0.65
N LYS A 141 -12.08 -15.28 1.23
CA LYS A 141 -13.09 -15.58 2.25
C LYS A 141 -14.44 -15.01 1.88
N PRO A 142 -15.55 -15.64 2.30
CA PRO A 142 -16.88 -15.08 2.09
C PRO A 142 -17.01 -13.73 2.81
N LEU A 143 -17.68 -12.78 2.16
CA LEU A 143 -17.90 -11.42 2.66
C LEU A 143 -19.23 -11.30 3.43
N ASN A 144 -19.62 -12.29 4.23
CA ASN A 144 -20.95 -12.38 4.87
C ASN A 144 -21.25 -11.17 5.77
N TRP A 145 -20.29 -10.70 6.55
CA TRP A 145 -20.44 -9.52 7.39
C TRP A 145 -20.64 -8.25 6.54
N TRP A 146 -19.81 -8.08 5.49
CA TRP A 146 -19.94 -6.97 4.56
C TRP A 146 -21.25 -6.99 3.79
N LYS A 147 -21.76 -8.18 3.44
CA LYS A 147 -23.09 -8.35 2.80
C LYS A 147 -24.24 -7.85 3.68
N LYS A 148 -24.11 -7.95 5.01
CA LYS A 148 -25.09 -7.41 5.96
C LYS A 148 -25.05 -5.88 6.02
N ILE A 149 -23.87 -5.26 6.02
CA ILE A 149 -23.70 -3.80 6.09
C ILE A 149 -23.99 -3.15 4.74
N LEU A 150 -23.43 -3.69 3.66
CA LEU A 150 -23.64 -3.23 2.29
C LEU A 150 -24.94 -3.79 1.74
N THR A 151 -26.08 -3.25 2.20
CA THR A 151 -27.40 -3.63 1.71
C THR A 151 -27.52 -3.40 0.20
N GLN A 152 -28.47 -4.05 -0.48
CA GLN A 152 -28.60 -3.97 -1.95
C GLN A 152 -28.77 -2.52 -2.44
N LYS A 153 -29.46 -1.66 -1.68
CA LYS A 153 -29.68 -0.24 -2.02
C LYS A 153 -28.34 0.53 -2.01
N VAL A 154 -27.50 0.30 -1.00
CA VAL A 154 -26.17 0.96 -0.87
C VAL A 154 -25.17 0.36 -1.87
N ARG A 155 -25.18 -0.95 -2.04
CA ARG A 155 -24.22 -1.69 -2.88
C ARG A 155 -24.26 -1.26 -4.35
N LYS A 156 -25.48 -1.05 -4.93
CA LYS A 156 -25.63 -0.70 -6.35
C LYS A 156 -24.81 0.53 -6.76
N PRO A 157 -24.91 1.71 -6.10
CA PRO A 157 -24.09 2.86 -6.45
C PRO A 157 -22.60 2.67 -6.07
N VAL A 158 -22.32 2.09 -4.89
CA VAL A 158 -20.97 1.92 -4.36
C VAL A 158 -20.11 0.97 -5.21
N THR A 159 -20.73 -0.04 -5.84
CA THR A 159 -20.03 -0.98 -6.74
C THR A 159 -19.32 -0.30 -7.90
N LYS A 160 -19.78 0.85 -8.37
CA LYS A 160 -19.25 1.54 -9.55
C LYS A 160 -18.04 2.43 -9.23
N ILE A 161 -17.86 2.83 -7.97
CA ILE A 161 -16.87 3.85 -7.59
C ILE A 161 -15.48 3.28 -7.26
N TRP A 162 -15.30 1.96 -7.11
CA TRP A 162 -14.02 1.36 -6.70
C TRP A 162 -12.82 1.73 -7.59
N PRO A 163 -12.93 1.82 -8.93
CA PRO A 163 -11.77 2.19 -9.73
C PRO A 163 -11.40 3.66 -9.53
N TYR A 164 -12.40 4.52 -9.37
CA TYR A 164 -12.17 5.96 -9.15
C TYR A 164 -11.55 6.23 -7.78
N THR A 165 -11.99 5.54 -6.73
CA THR A 165 -11.41 5.67 -5.39
C THR A 165 -9.98 5.11 -5.36
N LEU A 166 -9.69 4.02 -6.08
CA LEU A 166 -8.35 3.49 -6.22
C LEU A 166 -7.42 4.46 -6.97
N ILE A 167 -7.88 5.03 -8.08
CA ILE A 167 -7.12 6.04 -8.82
C ILE A 167 -6.89 7.28 -7.95
N ALA A 168 -7.94 7.75 -7.23
CA ALA A 168 -7.80 8.89 -6.34
C ALA A 168 -6.79 8.62 -5.22
N SER A 169 -6.78 7.41 -4.62
CA SER A 169 -5.77 7.06 -3.63
C SER A 169 -4.35 7.07 -4.21
N ALA A 170 -4.17 6.58 -5.44
CA ALA A 170 -2.88 6.59 -6.11
C ALA A 170 -2.40 8.02 -6.42
N ILE A 171 -3.29 8.86 -6.92
CA ILE A 171 -2.98 10.28 -7.20
C ILE A 171 -2.61 11.01 -5.90
N CYS A 172 -3.41 10.88 -4.84
CA CYS A 172 -3.11 11.50 -3.54
C CYS A 172 -1.77 11.04 -2.99
N TRP A 173 -1.46 9.74 -3.12
CA TRP A 173 -0.20 9.16 -2.68
C TRP A 173 0.99 9.71 -3.47
N LEU A 174 0.91 9.80 -4.80
CA LEU A 174 1.97 10.34 -5.64
C LEU A 174 2.20 11.84 -5.38
N ILE A 175 1.13 12.62 -5.20
CA ILE A 175 1.25 14.04 -4.82
C ILE A 175 1.91 14.17 -3.45
N LEU A 176 1.54 13.33 -2.48
CA LEU A 176 2.15 13.32 -1.16
C LEU A 176 3.67 13.09 -1.25
N ILE A 177 4.10 12.06 -1.99
CA ILE A 177 5.54 11.75 -2.17
C ILE A 177 6.26 12.91 -2.84
N GLU A 178 5.68 13.48 -3.91
CA GLU A 178 6.25 14.62 -4.62
C GLU A 178 6.51 15.81 -3.66
N ILE A 179 5.51 16.17 -2.84
CA ILE A 179 5.66 17.26 -1.88
C ILE A 179 6.65 16.88 -0.78
N ALA A 180 6.58 15.64 -0.25
CA ALA A 180 7.44 15.19 0.83
C ALA A 180 8.92 15.24 0.42
N ILE A 181 9.26 14.88 -0.81
CA ILE A 181 10.64 14.85 -1.30
C ILE A 181 11.09 16.27 -1.72
N PHE A 182 10.33 16.91 -2.63
CA PHE A 182 10.79 18.11 -3.33
C PHE A 182 10.29 19.43 -2.72
N GLY A 183 9.31 19.39 -1.80
CA GLY A 183 8.75 20.60 -1.20
C GLY A 183 8.04 21.49 -2.21
N TYR A 184 7.49 20.91 -3.27
CA TYR A 184 6.84 21.67 -4.33
C TYR A 184 5.33 21.43 -4.34
N PHE A 185 4.59 22.51 -4.30
CA PHE A 185 3.16 22.53 -4.57
C PHE A 185 2.80 23.84 -5.30
N PRO A 186 2.00 23.81 -6.38
CA PRO A 186 1.69 25.00 -7.16
C PRO A 186 1.16 26.16 -6.32
N GLY A 187 1.83 27.30 -6.44
CA GLY A 187 1.44 28.53 -5.72
C GLY A 187 1.85 28.58 -4.26
N GLN A 188 2.59 27.58 -3.73
CA GLN A 188 2.98 27.55 -2.31
C GLN A 188 4.49 27.34 -2.15
N LYS A 189 5.11 28.12 -1.23
CA LYS A 189 6.54 28.04 -0.90
C LYS A 189 6.81 27.98 0.61
N ASP A 190 5.81 28.25 1.43
CA ASP A 190 5.93 28.20 2.88
C ASP A 190 6.03 26.76 3.36
N ALA A 191 7.11 26.44 4.11
CA ALA A 191 7.39 25.07 4.54
C ALA A 191 6.35 24.51 5.51
N GLU A 192 5.78 25.31 6.38
CA GLU A 192 4.77 24.85 7.33
C GLU A 192 3.43 24.58 6.62
N ILE A 193 3.09 25.41 5.62
CA ILE A 193 1.88 25.18 4.80
C ILE A 193 2.07 23.93 3.95
N LEU A 194 3.25 23.72 3.36
CA LEU A 194 3.56 22.50 2.60
C LEU A 194 3.45 21.24 3.47
N SER A 195 3.95 21.28 4.71
CA SER A 195 3.80 20.20 5.68
C SER A 195 2.34 19.89 5.99
N ASN A 196 1.50 20.91 6.17
CA ASN A 196 0.06 20.74 6.36
C ASN A 196 -0.62 20.14 5.13
N ILE A 197 -0.20 20.53 3.92
CA ILE A 197 -0.70 19.94 2.67
C ILE A 197 -0.32 18.45 2.59
N CYS A 198 0.92 18.08 2.96
CA CYS A 198 1.31 16.66 3.08
C CYS A 198 0.39 15.88 4.03
N ALA A 199 0.09 16.44 5.21
CA ALA A 199 -0.81 15.79 6.17
C ALA A 199 -2.23 15.60 5.60
N ILE A 200 -2.74 16.58 4.84
CA ILE A 200 -4.04 16.48 4.16
C ILE A 200 -4.01 15.36 3.12
N PHE A 201 -2.99 15.27 2.26
CA PHE A 201 -2.88 14.22 1.25
C PHE A 201 -2.68 12.84 1.87
N LEU A 202 -1.97 12.74 3.00
CA LEU A 202 -1.83 11.51 3.78
C LEU A 202 -3.20 11.01 4.26
N LEU A 203 -4.01 11.92 4.84
CA LEU A 203 -5.36 11.62 5.30
C LEU A 203 -6.29 11.23 4.14
N LEU A 204 -6.26 11.99 3.04
CA LEU A 204 -7.06 11.69 1.84
C LEU A 204 -6.70 10.33 1.25
N THR A 205 -5.41 9.99 1.18
CA THR A 205 -4.95 8.67 0.74
C THR A 205 -5.55 7.57 1.62
N MET A 206 -5.49 7.71 2.95
CA MET A 206 -6.06 6.74 3.88
C MET A 206 -7.58 6.59 3.68
N ILE A 207 -8.30 7.69 3.50
CA ILE A 207 -9.75 7.67 3.21
C ILE A 207 -10.02 6.92 1.90
N PHE A 208 -9.32 7.27 0.81
CA PHE A 208 -9.55 6.65 -0.50
C PHE A 208 -9.11 5.18 -0.54
N VAL A 209 -8.07 4.77 0.17
CA VAL A 209 -7.71 3.36 0.34
C VAL A 209 -8.87 2.58 0.97
N ASN A 210 -9.43 3.07 2.08
CA ASN A 210 -10.57 2.42 2.74
C ASN A 210 -11.81 2.38 1.82
N LEU A 211 -12.13 3.48 1.14
CA LEU A 211 -13.24 3.53 0.19
C LEU A 211 -13.04 2.56 -0.98
N SER A 212 -11.81 2.38 -1.45
CA SER A 212 -11.48 1.42 -2.51
C SER A 212 -11.80 -0.01 -2.09
N PHE A 213 -11.40 -0.41 -0.89
CA PHE A 213 -11.70 -1.75 -0.38
C PHE A 213 -13.19 -1.95 -0.11
N ILE A 214 -13.89 -0.98 0.49
CA ILE A 214 -15.33 -1.07 0.77
C ILE A 214 -16.12 -1.20 -0.54
N SER A 215 -15.79 -0.38 -1.55
CA SER A 215 -16.44 -0.43 -2.86
C SER A 215 -16.04 -1.68 -3.66
N GLY A 216 -14.80 -2.15 -3.49
CA GLY A 216 -14.33 -3.42 -4.01
C GLY A 216 -15.10 -4.62 -3.45
N PHE A 217 -15.36 -4.64 -2.15
CA PHE A 217 -16.22 -5.66 -1.52
C PHE A 217 -17.65 -5.60 -2.05
N ALA A 218 -18.21 -4.39 -2.23
CA ALA A 218 -19.53 -4.24 -2.86
C ALA A 218 -19.55 -4.87 -4.25
N ARG A 219 -18.50 -4.70 -5.04
CA ARG A 219 -18.35 -5.30 -6.38
C ARG A 219 -18.23 -6.82 -6.31
N ASP A 220 -17.38 -7.35 -5.42
CA ASP A 220 -17.17 -8.78 -5.30
C ASP A 220 -18.44 -9.51 -4.80
N ILE A 221 -19.18 -8.93 -3.84
CA ILE A 221 -20.47 -9.46 -3.39
C ILE A 221 -21.49 -9.48 -4.54
N GLY A 222 -21.53 -8.42 -5.37
CA GLY A 222 -22.45 -8.34 -6.51
C GLY A 222 -22.21 -9.44 -7.55
N ARG A 223 -20.93 -9.74 -7.85
CA ARG A 223 -20.52 -10.84 -8.74
C ARG A 223 -20.98 -12.20 -8.22
N HIS A 224 -20.68 -12.51 -6.95
CA HIS A 224 -21.08 -13.78 -6.35
C HIS A 224 -22.60 -14.00 -6.32
N THR A 225 -23.40 -12.93 -6.31
CA THR A 225 -24.86 -13.04 -6.36
C THR A 225 -25.35 -13.34 -7.78
N ALA A 226 -24.76 -12.69 -8.79
CA ALA A 226 -25.10 -12.92 -10.19
C ALA A 226 -24.69 -14.31 -10.70
N ASP A 227 -23.58 -14.87 -10.18
CA ASP A 227 -23.08 -16.20 -10.57
C ASP A 227 -23.88 -17.34 -9.87
N SER A 228 -24.77 -17.02 -8.93
CA SER A 228 -25.60 -17.98 -8.18
C SER A 228 -27.08 -18.02 -8.65
N GLU A 229 -27.51 -17.11 -9.50
CA GLU A 229 -28.81 -17.09 -10.19
C GLU A 229 -28.69 -17.74 -11.58
#